data_1e6af04ef6d30f6e120abb3e4c9012fd
#
_entry.id   1e6af04ef6d30f6e120abb3e4c9012fd
#
_cell.length_a   1.000
_cell.length_b   1.000
_cell.length_c   1.000
_cell.angle_alpha   90.00
_cell.angle_beta   90.00
_cell.angle_gamma   90.00
#
_symmetry.space_group_name_H-M   'P 1'
#
loop_
_entity.id
_entity.type
_entity.pdbx_description
1 polymer ?
#
loop_
_entity_poly.entity_id
_entity_poly.type
_entity_poly.pdbx_seq_one_letter_code
_entity_poly.pdbx_strand_id
1 'polypeptide(L)'
;DKTGTIDAKIWEPNSMGIDDFDMMDYVAVVGDVSSFQGALQVSIKRVRKVREGEYDPANYLPVSEYDIEDMYKQLLTFVNGIKNPYLSKIAKHFFVDDVEFVKQFKFSSAAKSVHHGFVGGLLEHTLSVLKLCQFYVKQYPILNEDLLYTAALCHDIGKVYELSAFPLNDYTDDGQLLGHIVMGCEMVGEQIRAIDGFPKKLGNELKHCILAHHGELEFGSPKKPALVEAVALNFADNTEKKMETMKEIFKAAGEQNDWLGYNRLL
;
A
#
# COMPACT_ATOMS: atom_id res chain seq x y z
N ASP A 1 0.94 -11.04 -17.86
CA ASP A 1 0.14 -9.81 -17.91
C ASP A 1 -1.20 -9.99 -17.18
N LYS A 2 -2.06 -8.99 -17.15
CA LYS A 2 -3.37 -9.05 -16.48
C LYS A 2 -4.31 -10.17 -16.96
N THR A 3 -4.01 -10.81 -18.08
CA THR A 3 -4.82 -11.94 -18.60
C THR A 3 -4.32 -13.29 -18.12
N GLY A 4 -3.14 -13.37 -17.52
CA GLY A 4 -2.58 -14.57 -16.95
C GLY A 4 -1.07 -14.71 -17.14
N THR A 5 -0.58 -15.88 -16.78
CA THR A 5 0.82 -16.28 -16.90
C THR A 5 0.94 -17.45 -17.86
N ILE A 6 2.06 -17.54 -18.55
CA ILE A 6 2.40 -18.65 -19.44
C ILE A 6 3.87 -19.02 -19.26
N ASP A 7 4.16 -20.31 -19.17
CA ASP A 7 5.53 -20.78 -19.12
C ASP A 7 6.24 -20.50 -20.45
N ALA A 8 7.48 -20.04 -20.35
CA ALA A 8 8.30 -19.76 -21.51
C ALA A 8 9.70 -20.38 -21.37
N LYS A 9 10.25 -20.88 -22.47
CA LYS A 9 11.56 -21.52 -22.48
C LYS A 9 12.45 -20.98 -23.60
N ILE A 10 13.70 -20.75 -23.29
CA ILE A 10 14.76 -20.42 -24.23
C ILE A 10 15.66 -21.66 -24.32
N TRP A 11 15.62 -22.34 -25.46
CA TRP A 11 16.39 -23.57 -25.66
C TRP A 11 17.84 -23.29 -26.04
N GLU A 12 18.10 -22.16 -26.69
CA GLU A 12 19.42 -21.76 -27.17
C GLU A 12 19.73 -20.32 -26.63
N PRO A 13 20.11 -20.18 -25.36
CA PRO A 13 20.25 -18.87 -24.73
C PRO A 13 21.35 -17.99 -25.32
N ASN A 14 22.33 -18.58 -26.02
CA ASN A 14 23.43 -17.88 -26.67
C ASN A 14 23.19 -17.59 -28.16
N SER A 15 21.97 -17.83 -28.66
CA SER A 15 21.67 -17.60 -30.07
C SER A 15 21.42 -16.10 -30.35
N MET A 16 21.66 -15.71 -31.62
CA MET A 16 21.44 -14.35 -32.09
C MET A 16 19.96 -13.96 -31.95
N GLY A 17 19.69 -12.86 -31.26
CA GLY A 17 18.32 -12.36 -30.99
C GLY A 17 17.81 -12.71 -29.61
N ILE A 18 18.63 -13.30 -28.76
CA ILE A 18 18.41 -13.46 -27.34
C ILE A 18 19.27 -12.43 -26.61
N ASP A 19 18.67 -11.34 -26.15
CA ASP A 19 19.32 -10.32 -25.33
C ASP A 19 19.31 -10.72 -23.86
N ASP A 20 20.27 -10.22 -23.09
CA ASP A 20 20.31 -10.40 -21.63
C ASP A 20 19.15 -9.64 -20.98
N PHE A 21 18.50 -10.29 -20.04
CA PHE A 21 17.47 -9.70 -19.17
C PHE A 21 17.51 -10.33 -17.80
N ASP A 22 17.02 -9.56 -16.82
CA ASP A 22 16.96 -10.01 -15.43
C ASP A 22 15.52 -10.35 -15.04
N MET A 23 15.38 -10.96 -13.87
CA MET A 23 14.07 -11.21 -13.27
C MET A 23 13.34 -9.89 -13.10
N MET A 24 12.05 -9.86 -13.43
CA MET A 24 11.14 -8.69 -13.36
C MET A 24 11.37 -7.65 -14.47
N ASP A 25 12.27 -7.88 -15.42
CA ASP A 25 12.33 -7.03 -16.61
C ASP A 25 11.09 -7.20 -17.51
N TYR A 26 10.63 -6.10 -18.08
CA TYR A 26 9.66 -6.14 -19.15
C TYR A 26 10.40 -6.50 -20.45
N VAL A 27 9.95 -7.58 -21.09
CA VAL A 27 10.59 -8.09 -22.29
C VAL A 27 9.59 -8.26 -23.44
N ALA A 28 10.04 -7.96 -24.65
CA ALA A 28 9.33 -8.31 -25.87
C ALA A 28 9.84 -9.66 -26.36
N VAL A 29 8.95 -10.62 -26.53
CA VAL A 29 9.28 -11.98 -26.97
C VAL A 29 8.65 -12.31 -28.30
N VAL A 30 9.38 -13.09 -29.11
CA VAL A 30 8.86 -13.74 -30.31
C VAL A 30 9.14 -15.23 -30.17
N GLY A 31 8.13 -16.05 -30.31
CA GLY A 31 8.27 -17.51 -30.15
C GLY A 31 7.04 -18.25 -30.65
N ASP A 32 7.11 -19.58 -30.59
CA ASP A 32 6.01 -20.45 -30.95
C ASP A 32 5.30 -20.95 -29.69
N VAL A 33 3.98 -20.93 -29.72
CA VAL A 33 3.16 -21.52 -28.64
C VAL A 33 2.99 -23.01 -28.94
N SER A 34 3.28 -23.85 -27.96
CA SER A 34 3.09 -25.29 -28.02
C SER A 34 2.38 -25.78 -26.76
N SER A 35 1.81 -26.98 -26.83
CA SER A 35 1.26 -27.67 -25.67
C SER A 35 2.20 -28.78 -25.22
N PHE A 36 2.56 -28.79 -23.95
CA PHE A 36 3.35 -29.83 -23.32
C PHE A 36 2.64 -30.34 -22.06
N GLN A 37 2.35 -31.62 -22.00
CA GLN A 37 1.61 -32.26 -20.90
C GLN A 37 0.29 -31.57 -20.56
N GLY A 38 -0.41 -31.02 -21.55
CA GLY A 38 -1.70 -30.34 -21.38
C GLY A 38 -1.61 -28.86 -20.99
N ALA A 39 -0.40 -28.32 -20.73
CA ALA A 39 -0.17 -26.91 -20.47
C ALA A 39 0.40 -26.19 -21.69
N LEU A 40 -0.03 -24.94 -21.91
CA LEU A 40 0.55 -24.09 -22.96
C LEU A 40 1.90 -23.55 -22.50
N GLN A 41 2.87 -23.53 -23.41
CA GLN A 41 4.18 -22.93 -23.22
C GLN A 41 4.64 -22.17 -24.47
N VAL A 42 5.49 -21.17 -24.26
CA VAL A 42 6.14 -20.41 -25.35
C VAL A 42 7.57 -20.89 -25.51
N SER A 43 7.94 -21.36 -26.73
CA SER A 43 9.33 -21.56 -27.12
C SER A 43 9.87 -20.25 -27.69
N ILE A 44 10.68 -19.55 -26.90
CA ILE A 44 11.19 -18.22 -27.26
C ILE A 44 12.31 -18.37 -28.31
N LYS A 45 12.17 -17.64 -29.42
CA LYS A 45 13.16 -17.53 -30.50
C LYS A 45 13.93 -16.20 -30.44
N ARG A 46 13.28 -15.15 -29.96
CA ARG A 46 13.89 -13.85 -29.76
C ARG A 46 13.35 -13.23 -28.50
N VAL A 47 14.19 -12.54 -27.77
CA VAL A 47 13.83 -11.75 -26.59
C VAL A 47 14.70 -10.49 -26.55
N ARG A 48 14.09 -9.37 -26.20
CA ARG A 48 14.79 -8.12 -25.88
C ARG A 48 14.12 -7.42 -24.73
N LYS A 49 14.88 -6.64 -23.96
CA LYS A 49 14.29 -5.70 -23.02
C LYS A 49 13.48 -4.64 -23.77
N VAL A 50 12.32 -4.27 -23.24
CA VAL A 50 11.53 -3.16 -23.78
C VAL A 50 11.94 -1.84 -23.15
N ARG A 51 11.78 -0.76 -23.91
CA ARG A 51 12.09 0.59 -23.45
C ARG A 51 10.89 1.20 -22.76
N GLU A 52 11.12 2.17 -21.89
CA GLU A 52 10.06 2.96 -21.30
C GLU A 52 9.19 3.58 -22.41
N GLY A 53 7.86 3.44 -22.27
CA GLY A 53 6.88 3.88 -23.28
C GLY A 53 6.50 2.82 -24.34
N GLU A 54 7.21 1.69 -24.45
CA GLU A 54 6.84 0.58 -25.33
C GLU A 54 5.78 -0.35 -24.69
N TYR A 55 5.50 -0.19 -23.42
CA TYR A 55 4.53 -0.98 -22.66
C TYR A 55 3.74 -0.10 -21.68
N ASP A 56 2.57 -0.56 -21.31
CA ASP A 56 1.78 0.04 -20.24
C ASP A 56 1.89 -0.86 -18.99
N PRO A 57 2.54 -0.38 -17.91
CA PRO A 57 2.68 -1.14 -16.67
C PRO A 57 1.35 -1.67 -16.11
N ALA A 58 0.25 -0.94 -16.29
CA ALA A 58 -1.09 -1.35 -15.85
C ALA A 58 -1.59 -2.64 -16.53
N ASN A 59 -0.97 -3.09 -17.61
CA ASN A 59 -1.27 -4.37 -18.24
C ASN A 59 -0.55 -5.56 -17.59
N TYR A 60 0.43 -5.31 -16.73
CA TYR A 60 1.29 -6.35 -16.14
C TYR A 60 1.24 -6.38 -14.61
N LEU A 61 0.92 -5.24 -13.99
CA LEU A 61 0.82 -5.09 -12.55
C LEU A 61 -0.63 -5.12 -12.09
N PRO A 62 -0.92 -5.70 -10.94
CA PRO A 62 -2.21 -5.47 -10.30
C PRO A 62 -2.31 -3.98 -9.94
N VAL A 63 -3.41 -3.36 -10.31
CA VAL A 63 -3.70 -1.92 -10.06
C VAL A 63 -5.07 -1.83 -9.39
N SER A 64 -5.26 -0.84 -8.53
CA SER A 64 -6.56 -0.52 -7.93
C SER A 64 -7.67 -0.46 -8.98
N GLU A 65 -8.85 -0.95 -8.67
CA GLU A 65 -10.05 -0.81 -9.50
C GLU A 65 -10.58 0.63 -9.53
N TYR A 66 -10.14 1.47 -8.59
CA TYR A 66 -10.51 2.88 -8.51
C TYR A 66 -9.46 3.78 -9.16
N ASP A 67 -9.89 4.90 -9.70
CA ASP A 67 -9.01 5.89 -10.29
C ASP A 67 -8.10 6.53 -9.22
N ILE A 68 -6.77 6.41 -9.40
CA ILE A 68 -5.77 6.88 -8.45
C ILE A 68 -5.87 8.38 -8.21
N GLU A 69 -6.12 9.18 -9.27
CA GLU A 69 -6.20 10.63 -9.12
C GLU A 69 -7.49 11.05 -8.40
N ASP A 70 -8.58 10.34 -8.61
CA ASP A 70 -9.83 10.62 -7.90
C ASP A 70 -9.75 10.20 -6.42
N MET A 71 -9.09 9.08 -6.10
CA MET A 71 -8.80 8.71 -4.70
C MET A 71 -7.91 9.76 -4.03
N TYR A 72 -6.87 10.22 -4.71
CA TYR A 72 -5.98 11.24 -4.18
C TYR A 72 -6.69 12.58 -3.96
N LYS A 73 -7.55 13.03 -4.87
CA LYS A 73 -8.40 14.22 -4.65
C LYS A 73 -9.29 14.08 -3.40
N GLN A 74 -9.88 12.90 -3.19
CA GLN A 74 -10.66 12.64 -1.99
C GLN A 74 -9.79 12.71 -0.72
N LEU A 75 -8.59 12.11 -0.73
CA LEU A 75 -7.63 12.20 0.38
C LEU A 75 -7.27 13.65 0.70
N LEU A 76 -7.04 14.49 -0.32
CA LEU A 76 -6.74 15.91 -0.14
C LEU A 76 -7.89 16.69 0.53
N THR A 77 -9.13 16.23 0.45
CA THR A 77 -10.23 16.88 1.21
C THR A 77 -10.04 16.72 2.71
N PHE A 78 -9.54 15.58 3.18
CA PHE A 78 -9.19 15.35 4.58
C PHE A 78 -7.98 16.20 4.99
N VAL A 79 -6.91 16.20 4.19
CA VAL A 79 -5.70 17.03 4.44
C VAL A 79 -6.06 18.51 4.61
N ASN A 80 -6.88 19.03 3.70
CA ASN A 80 -7.32 20.45 3.74
C ASN A 80 -8.36 20.73 4.84
N GLY A 81 -9.03 19.71 5.35
CA GLY A 81 -9.99 19.81 6.45
C GLY A 81 -9.35 19.96 7.84
N ILE A 82 -8.07 19.63 8.01
CA ILE A 82 -7.36 19.72 9.29
C ILE A 82 -7.17 21.19 9.69
N LYS A 83 -7.75 21.56 10.83
CA LYS A 83 -7.78 22.96 11.36
C LYS A 83 -6.60 23.27 12.25
N ASN A 84 -6.09 22.28 13.00
CA ASN A 84 -4.94 22.46 13.87
C ASN A 84 -3.70 22.82 13.03
N PRO A 85 -3.05 23.98 13.26
CA PRO A 85 -1.99 24.46 12.38
C PRO A 85 -0.74 23.57 12.37
N TYR A 86 -0.46 22.87 13.45
CA TYR A 86 0.69 21.97 13.55
C TYR A 86 0.42 20.64 12.81
N LEU A 87 -0.74 20.05 13.03
CA LEU A 87 -1.15 18.80 12.35
C LEU A 87 -1.36 19.04 10.85
N SER A 88 -1.93 20.18 10.46
CA SER A 88 -2.07 20.57 9.05
C SER A 88 -0.72 20.67 8.34
N LYS A 89 0.32 21.18 9.01
CA LYS A 89 1.67 21.23 8.44
C LYS A 89 2.24 19.82 8.20
N ILE A 90 2.05 18.90 9.15
CA ILE A 90 2.47 17.49 8.97
C ILE A 90 1.76 16.87 7.75
N ALA A 91 0.42 16.97 7.72
CA ALA A 91 -0.36 16.38 6.63
C ALA A 91 -0.01 16.99 5.26
N LYS A 92 0.15 18.31 5.19
CA LYS A 92 0.52 19.00 3.95
C LYS A 92 1.93 18.64 3.49
N HIS A 93 2.89 18.51 4.42
CA HIS A 93 4.24 18.12 4.06
C HIS A 93 4.24 16.81 3.26
N PHE A 94 3.64 15.74 3.79
CA PHE A 94 3.65 14.43 3.12
C PHE A 94 2.73 14.37 1.89
N PHE A 95 1.57 15.00 1.93
CA PHE A 95 0.55 14.78 0.90
C PHE A 95 0.35 15.95 -0.08
N VAL A 96 1.13 17.03 0.03
CA VAL A 96 1.05 18.19 -0.87
C VAL A 96 2.43 18.71 -1.26
N ASP A 97 3.32 18.93 -0.28
CA ASP A 97 4.56 19.68 -0.50
C ASP A 97 5.70 18.78 -1.00
N ASP A 98 5.80 17.55 -0.50
CA ASP A 98 6.78 16.56 -0.93
C ASP A 98 6.27 15.80 -2.17
N VAL A 99 6.56 16.38 -3.35
CA VAL A 99 6.08 15.84 -4.64
C VAL A 99 6.58 14.41 -4.90
N GLU A 100 7.80 14.08 -4.48
CA GLU A 100 8.37 12.74 -4.69
C GLU A 100 7.69 11.73 -3.77
N PHE A 101 7.49 12.07 -2.51
CA PHE A 101 6.72 11.23 -1.59
C PHE A 101 5.28 11.00 -2.10
N VAL A 102 4.59 12.04 -2.54
CA VAL A 102 3.22 11.92 -3.12
C VAL A 102 3.20 10.94 -4.28
N LYS A 103 4.18 11.04 -5.19
CA LYS A 103 4.30 10.13 -6.33
C LYS A 103 4.48 8.70 -5.86
N GLN A 104 5.42 8.44 -4.96
CA GLN A 104 5.68 7.11 -4.42
C GLN A 104 4.45 6.56 -3.68
N PHE A 105 3.84 7.35 -2.78
CA PHE A 105 2.65 6.97 -2.02
C PHE A 105 1.47 6.55 -2.91
N LYS A 106 1.24 7.26 -4.01
CA LYS A 106 0.18 6.95 -4.99
C LYS A 106 0.42 5.63 -5.73
N PHE A 107 1.66 5.20 -5.86
CA PHE A 107 2.03 3.97 -6.55
C PHE A 107 2.32 2.79 -5.62
N SER A 108 2.50 3.02 -4.32
CA SER A 108 2.83 1.98 -3.35
C SER A 108 1.65 1.04 -3.10
N SER A 109 1.97 -0.21 -2.82
CA SER A 109 1.04 -1.18 -2.23
C SER A 109 0.93 -1.00 -0.72
N ALA A 110 -0.15 -1.50 -0.13
CA ALA A 110 -0.26 -1.58 1.33
C ALA A 110 0.24 -2.91 1.90
N ALA A 111 0.55 -3.90 1.05
CA ALA A 111 1.06 -5.20 1.47
C ALA A 111 1.86 -5.88 0.34
N LYS A 112 2.71 -6.85 0.70
CA LYS A 112 3.50 -7.63 -0.27
C LYS A 112 2.62 -8.50 -1.19
N SER A 113 1.57 -9.15 -0.67
CA SER A 113 0.85 -10.19 -1.41
C SER A 113 -0.61 -10.41 -1.05
N VAL A 114 -1.15 -9.70 -0.06
CA VAL A 114 -2.56 -9.82 0.39
C VAL A 114 -3.15 -8.42 0.49
N HIS A 115 -4.46 -8.31 0.50
CA HIS A 115 -5.26 -7.08 0.53
C HIS A 115 -4.48 -5.77 0.26
N HIS A 116 -4.84 -5.09 -0.80
CA HIS A 116 -4.12 -3.90 -1.31
C HIS A 116 -2.67 -4.14 -1.77
N GLY A 117 -2.31 -5.39 -2.14
CA GLY A 117 -1.01 -5.75 -2.74
C GLY A 117 -0.88 -5.33 -4.21
N PHE A 118 -1.38 -4.16 -4.59
CA PHE A 118 -1.43 -3.64 -5.95
C PHE A 118 -1.04 -2.16 -6.00
N VAL A 119 -0.75 -1.67 -7.20
CA VAL A 119 -0.44 -0.24 -7.44
C VAL A 119 -1.63 0.61 -7.00
N GLY A 120 -1.38 1.60 -6.16
CA GLY A 120 -2.41 2.44 -5.54
C GLY A 120 -3.04 1.85 -4.28
N GLY A 121 -2.63 0.65 -3.85
CA GLY A 121 -3.20 -0.03 -2.70
C GLY A 121 -3.01 0.73 -1.38
N LEU A 122 -1.86 1.37 -1.17
CA LEU A 122 -1.61 2.18 0.02
C LEU A 122 -2.52 3.42 0.08
N LEU A 123 -2.75 4.08 -1.05
CA LEU A 123 -3.68 5.20 -1.15
C LEU A 123 -5.13 4.75 -0.91
N GLU A 124 -5.55 3.65 -1.52
CA GLU A 124 -6.90 3.09 -1.37
C GLU A 124 -7.18 2.71 0.08
N HIS A 125 -6.27 1.96 0.71
CA HIS A 125 -6.32 1.60 2.12
C HIS A 125 -6.43 2.83 3.03
N THR A 126 -5.50 3.79 2.90
CA THR A 126 -5.48 5.01 3.71
C THR A 126 -6.78 5.81 3.58
N LEU A 127 -7.31 5.94 2.36
CA LEU A 127 -8.57 6.64 2.12
C LEU A 127 -9.76 5.90 2.76
N SER A 128 -9.79 4.58 2.69
CA SER A 128 -10.84 3.76 3.30
C SER A 128 -10.82 3.87 4.83
N VAL A 129 -9.63 3.83 5.45
CA VAL A 129 -9.46 4.06 6.90
C VAL A 129 -9.93 5.47 7.28
N LEU A 130 -9.59 6.52 6.50
CA LEU A 130 -10.05 7.89 6.74
C LEU A 130 -11.58 8.00 6.70
N LYS A 131 -12.26 7.32 5.78
CA LYS A 131 -13.73 7.30 5.71
C LYS A 131 -14.37 6.65 6.94
N LEU A 132 -13.77 5.58 7.46
CA LEU A 132 -14.19 4.97 8.72
C LEU A 132 -13.94 5.92 9.91
N CYS A 133 -12.79 6.56 9.97
CA CYS A 133 -12.48 7.57 10.98
C CYS A 133 -13.49 8.76 10.93
N GLN A 134 -13.88 9.20 9.74
CA GLN A 134 -14.91 10.22 9.56
C GLN A 134 -16.27 9.79 10.14
N PHE A 135 -16.64 8.53 9.93
CA PHE A 135 -17.84 7.97 10.56
C PHE A 135 -17.72 7.98 12.09
N TYR A 136 -16.56 7.57 12.65
CA TYR A 136 -16.36 7.54 14.10
C TYR A 136 -16.40 8.95 14.72
N VAL A 137 -15.79 9.95 14.11
CA VAL A 137 -15.86 11.35 14.58
C VAL A 137 -17.31 11.84 14.67
N LYS A 138 -18.16 11.50 13.71
CA LYS A 138 -19.58 11.86 13.74
C LYS A 138 -20.36 11.14 14.85
N GLN A 139 -19.99 9.91 15.19
CA GLN A 139 -20.66 9.11 16.23
C GLN A 139 -20.14 9.41 17.64
N TYR A 140 -18.86 9.74 17.77
CA TYR A 140 -18.18 9.88 19.06
C TYR A 140 -17.54 11.27 19.20
N PRO A 141 -18.27 12.27 19.71
CA PRO A 141 -17.77 13.65 19.83
C PRO A 141 -16.58 13.83 20.78
N ILE A 142 -16.19 12.79 21.52
CA ILE A 142 -14.98 12.79 22.36
C ILE A 142 -13.69 12.71 21.54
N LEU A 143 -13.77 12.32 20.26
CA LEU A 143 -12.62 12.18 19.38
C LEU A 143 -12.13 13.54 18.90
N ASN A 144 -10.84 13.77 18.97
CA ASN A 144 -10.19 14.90 18.31
C ASN A 144 -10.06 14.60 16.81
N GLU A 145 -10.91 15.24 16.01
CA GLU A 145 -11.00 15.04 14.56
C GLU A 145 -9.64 15.25 13.88
N ASP A 146 -8.98 16.37 14.18
CA ASP A 146 -7.70 16.72 13.53
C ASP A 146 -6.59 15.71 13.87
N LEU A 147 -6.52 15.25 15.12
CA LEU A 147 -5.56 14.25 15.55
C LEU A 147 -5.84 12.90 14.87
N LEU A 148 -7.10 12.46 14.87
CA LEU A 148 -7.48 11.17 14.29
C LEU A 148 -7.23 11.14 12.76
N TYR A 149 -7.61 12.21 12.04
CA TYR A 149 -7.37 12.27 10.59
C TYR A 149 -5.88 12.34 10.26
N THR A 150 -5.09 13.12 11.01
CA THR A 150 -3.64 13.17 10.81
C THR A 150 -3.00 11.83 11.11
N ALA A 151 -3.43 11.15 12.17
CA ALA A 151 -2.95 9.82 12.51
C ALA A 151 -3.33 8.79 11.44
N ALA A 152 -4.56 8.82 10.91
CA ALA A 152 -5.00 7.95 9.84
C ALA A 152 -4.26 8.21 8.52
N LEU A 153 -3.95 9.48 8.19
CA LEU A 153 -3.08 9.82 7.06
C LEU A 153 -1.68 9.24 7.20
N CYS A 154 -1.14 9.24 8.43
CA CYS A 154 0.28 8.94 8.67
C CYS A 154 0.54 7.52 9.19
N HIS A 155 -0.47 6.70 9.50
CA HIS A 155 -0.24 5.42 10.19
C HIS A 155 0.63 4.45 9.41
N ASP A 156 0.49 4.44 8.09
CA ASP A 156 1.12 3.51 7.17
C ASP A 156 2.12 4.17 6.19
N ILE A 157 2.49 5.45 6.37
CA ILE A 157 3.42 6.14 5.44
C ILE A 157 4.79 5.46 5.35
N GLY A 158 5.21 4.75 6.38
CA GLY A 158 6.46 3.99 6.37
C GLY A 158 6.49 2.88 5.32
N LYS A 159 5.34 2.39 4.85
CA LYS A 159 5.24 1.36 3.80
C LYS A 159 5.82 1.81 2.46
N VAL A 160 5.88 3.11 2.19
CA VAL A 160 6.54 3.67 1.00
C VAL A 160 8.02 3.26 0.93
N TYR A 161 8.66 3.05 2.08
CA TYR A 161 10.07 2.64 2.16
C TYR A 161 10.25 1.22 2.68
N GLU A 162 9.24 0.65 3.36
CA GLU A 162 9.25 -0.75 3.80
C GLU A 162 9.24 -1.71 2.62
N LEU A 163 8.48 -1.36 1.57
CA LEU A 163 8.34 -2.17 0.37
C LEU A 163 9.06 -1.51 -0.82
N SER A 164 9.73 -2.33 -1.62
CA SER A 164 10.33 -1.89 -2.87
C SER A 164 9.25 -1.55 -3.90
N ALA A 165 9.60 -0.70 -4.86
CA ALA A 165 8.69 -0.35 -5.94
C ALA A 165 8.29 -1.59 -6.78
N PHE A 166 7.11 -1.52 -7.40
CA PHE A 166 6.72 -2.47 -8.41
C PHE A 166 7.73 -2.49 -9.59
N PRO A 167 7.96 -3.62 -10.25
CA PRO A 167 7.18 -4.87 -10.16
C PRO A 167 7.58 -5.82 -9.02
N LEU A 168 8.65 -5.56 -8.29
CA LEU A 168 9.16 -6.49 -7.26
C LEU A 168 8.23 -6.57 -6.04
N ASN A 169 7.81 -5.42 -5.51
CA ASN A 169 6.93 -5.31 -4.34
C ASN A 169 7.33 -6.23 -3.18
N ASP A 170 8.62 -6.23 -2.82
CA ASP A 170 9.16 -7.03 -1.73
C ASP A 170 9.71 -6.14 -0.61
N TYR A 171 9.92 -6.71 0.57
CA TYR A 171 10.53 -5.98 1.68
C TYR A 171 11.94 -5.50 1.31
N THR A 172 12.22 -4.23 1.60
CA THR A 172 13.57 -3.68 1.59
C THR A 172 14.35 -4.16 2.81
N ASP A 173 15.68 -3.99 2.81
CA ASP A 173 16.51 -4.31 3.99
C ASP A 173 16.06 -3.50 5.22
N ASP A 174 15.80 -2.21 5.05
CA ASP A 174 15.29 -1.34 6.12
C ASP A 174 13.88 -1.77 6.56
N GLY A 175 13.04 -2.18 5.62
CA GLY A 175 11.70 -2.73 5.91
C GLY A 175 11.76 -3.99 6.76
N GLN A 176 12.70 -4.90 6.48
CA GLN A 176 12.91 -6.11 7.27
C GLN A 176 13.45 -5.82 8.68
N LEU A 177 14.32 -4.82 8.81
CA LEU A 177 14.97 -4.49 10.07
C LEU A 177 14.12 -3.64 11.00
N LEU A 178 13.37 -2.69 10.47
CA LEU A 178 12.65 -1.66 11.24
C LEU A 178 11.12 -1.81 11.17
N GLY A 179 10.59 -2.13 9.99
CA GLY A 179 9.16 -2.17 9.71
C GLY A 179 8.51 -0.78 9.61
N HIS A 180 7.38 -0.69 8.89
CA HIS A 180 6.71 0.57 8.56
C HIS A 180 6.27 1.39 9.77
N ILE A 181 5.90 0.75 10.90
CA ILE A 181 5.44 1.45 12.11
C ILE A 181 6.54 2.35 12.67
N VAL A 182 7.76 1.80 12.80
CA VAL A 182 8.91 2.53 13.32
C VAL A 182 9.34 3.58 12.30
N MET A 183 9.50 3.21 11.04
CA MET A 183 9.90 4.11 9.95
C MET A 183 8.93 5.29 9.83
N GLY A 184 7.61 5.05 9.80
CA GLY A 184 6.60 6.10 9.75
C GLY A 184 6.60 7.00 10.99
N CYS A 185 6.83 6.44 12.18
CA CYS A 185 6.96 7.21 13.41
C CYS A 185 8.21 8.12 13.38
N GLU A 186 9.31 7.68 12.81
CA GLU A 186 10.53 8.48 12.62
C GLU A 186 10.29 9.62 11.63
N MET A 187 9.71 9.33 10.46
CA MET A 187 9.36 10.32 9.44
C MET A 187 8.50 11.45 10.04
N VAL A 188 7.43 11.10 10.77
CA VAL A 188 6.59 12.08 11.47
C VAL A 188 7.37 12.79 12.58
N GLY A 189 8.24 12.09 13.29
CA GLY A 189 9.10 12.66 14.33
C GLY A 189 10.07 13.71 13.80
N GLU A 190 10.61 13.53 12.60
CA GLU A 190 11.45 14.51 11.90
C GLU A 190 10.66 15.78 11.57
N GLN A 191 9.47 15.63 11.02
CA GLN A 191 8.62 16.78 10.72
C GLN A 191 8.16 17.52 11.96
N ILE A 192 7.85 16.83 13.07
CA ILE A 192 7.55 17.46 14.37
C ILE A 192 8.74 18.31 14.83
N ARG A 193 9.97 17.83 14.68
CA ARG A 193 11.19 18.58 15.05
C ARG A 193 11.46 19.77 14.14
N ALA A 194 11.09 19.69 12.86
CA ALA A 194 11.28 20.75 11.89
C ALA A 194 10.26 21.91 12.03
N ILE A 195 9.12 21.67 12.69
CA ILE A 195 8.07 22.69 12.88
C ILE A 195 8.32 23.43 14.20
N ASP A 196 8.69 24.71 14.12
CA ASP A 196 8.90 25.56 15.29
C ASP A 196 7.66 25.62 16.20
N GLY A 197 7.90 25.45 17.50
CA GLY A 197 6.85 25.54 18.51
C GLY A 197 5.84 24.38 18.50
N PHE A 198 6.12 23.27 17.83
CA PHE A 198 5.23 22.13 17.84
C PHE A 198 4.99 21.64 19.29
N PRO A 199 3.73 21.55 19.78
CA PRO A 199 3.46 21.17 21.15
C PRO A 199 3.92 19.73 21.42
N LYS A 200 4.82 19.54 22.38
CA LYS A 200 5.39 18.24 22.72
C LYS A 200 4.33 17.16 22.99
N LYS A 201 3.26 17.54 23.72
CA LYS A 201 2.14 16.64 24.04
C LYS A 201 1.47 16.15 22.76
N LEU A 202 1.07 17.07 21.87
CA LEU A 202 0.42 16.75 20.60
C LEU A 202 1.29 15.85 19.70
N GLY A 203 2.60 16.15 19.64
CA GLY A 203 3.55 15.31 18.90
C GLY A 203 3.66 13.88 19.45
N ASN A 204 3.61 13.72 20.78
CA ASN A 204 3.62 12.40 21.39
C ASN A 204 2.29 11.66 21.19
N GLU A 205 1.16 12.37 21.22
CA GLU A 205 -0.16 11.80 20.93
C GLU A 205 -0.25 11.29 19.49
N LEU A 206 0.20 12.07 18.51
CA LEU A 206 0.24 11.65 17.10
C LEU A 206 1.15 10.41 16.90
N LYS A 207 2.36 10.45 17.45
CA LYS A 207 3.28 9.29 17.39
C LYS A 207 2.70 8.06 18.08
N HIS A 208 2.01 8.25 19.21
CA HIS A 208 1.36 7.14 19.90
C HIS A 208 0.29 6.47 19.01
N CYS A 209 -0.53 7.25 18.31
CA CYS A 209 -1.52 6.69 17.39
C CYS A 209 -0.85 5.82 16.30
N ILE A 210 0.28 6.28 15.74
CA ILE A 210 1.05 5.51 14.75
C ILE A 210 1.63 4.23 15.36
N LEU A 211 2.30 4.33 16.52
CA LEU A 211 2.92 3.19 17.18
C LEU A 211 1.92 2.14 17.68
N ALA A 212 0.67 2.52 17.89
CA ALA A 212 -0.36 1.66 18.48
C ALA A 212 -1.43 1.18 17.49
N HIS A 213 -1.32 1.52 16.19
CA HIS A 213 -2.44 1.28 15.26
C HIS A 213 -2.74 -0.20 14.99
N HIS A 214 -1.76 -1.12 15.11
CA HIS A 214 -2.03 -2.57 15.05
C HIS A 214 -2.70 -3.13 16.32
N GLY A 215 -2.78 -2.35 17.40
CA GLY A 215 -3.55 -2.67 18.61
C GLY A 215 -2.83 -3.55 19.60
N GLU A 216 -2.40 -4.74 19.21
CA GLU A 216 -1.79 -5.73 20.10
C GLU A 216 -0.29 -5.88 19.85
N LEU A 217 0.46 -6.22 20.91
CA LEU A 217 1.92 -6.41 20.82
C LEU A 217 2.29 -7.57 19.91
N GLU A 218 1.47 -8.62 19.90
CA GLU A 218 1.65 -9.80 19.05
C GLU A 218 1.45 -9.50 17.55
N PHE A 219 0.77 -8.39 17.22
CA PHE A 219 0.60 -7.90 15.85
C PHE A 219 1.69 -6.88 15.45
N GLY A 220 2.74 -6.74 16.25
CA GLY A 220 3.87 -5.87 15.98
C GLY A 220 3.71 -4.43 16.46
N SER A 221 2.61 -4.07 17.15
CA SER A 221 2.47 -2.75 17.78
C SER A 221 3.47 -2.60 18.94
N PRO A 222 4.37 -1.60 18.94
CA PRO A 222 5.24 -1.34 20.09
C PRO A 222 4.49 -0.93 21.36
N LYS A 223 3.26 -0.46 21.23
CA LYS A 223 2.36 -0.05 22.32
C LYS A 223 0.92 -0.41 21.99
N LYS A 224 0.13 -0.74 23.04
CA LYS A 224 -1.33 -0.82 22.93
C LYS A 224 -1.94 0.58 22.90
N PRO A 225 -3.09 0.75 22.22
CA PRO A 225 -3.80 2.04 22.19
C PRO A 225 -4.16 2.53 23.59
N ALA A 226 -3.73 3.75 23.94
CA ALA A 226 -3.98 4.41 25.22
C ALA A 226 -4.71 5.76 25.09
N LEU A 227 -5.01 6.17 23.84
CA LEU A 227 -5.82 7.33 23.51
C LEU A 227 -7.09 6.88 22.78
N VAL A 228 -8.17 7.65 22.92
CA VAL A 228 -9.42 7.33 22.22
C VAL A 228 -9.26 7.36 20.70
N GLU A 229 -8.42 8.26 20.17
CA GLU A 229 -8.07 8.33 18.75
C GLU A 229 -7.26 7.12 18.30
N ALA A 230 -6.32 6.64 19.13
CA ALA A 230 -5.54 5.45 18.83
C ALA A 230 -6.42 4.18 18.81
N VAL A 231 -7.40 4.08 19.72
CA VAL A 231 -8.41 3.00 19.70
C VAL A 231 -9.26 3.09 18.43
N ALA A 232 -9.77 4.28 18.10
CA ALA A 232 -10.57 4.48 16.90
C ALA A 232 -9.80 4.13 15.62
N LEU A 233 -8.54 4.56 15.51
CA LEU A 233 -7.68 4.23 14.37
C LEU A 233 -7.44 2.72 14.25
N ASN A 234 -7.10 2.04 15.35
CA ASN A 234 -6.89 0.60 15.35
C ASN A 234 -8.13 -0.16 14.85
N PHE A 235 -9.33 0.20 15.31
CA PHE A 235 -10.55 -0.44 14.84
C PHE A 235 -10.88 -0.09 13.39
N ALA A 236 -10.61 1.13 12.94
CA ALA A 236 -10.80 1.51 11.54
C ALA A 236 -9.88 0.70 10.62
N ASP A 237 -8.59 0.63 10.94
CA ASP A 237 -7.58 -0.13 10.20
C ASP A 237 -7.90 -1.63 10.16
N ASN A 238 -8.19 -2.23 11.31
CA ASN A 238 -8.51 -3.66 11.40
C ASN A 238 -9.84 -4.00 10.68
N THR A 239 -10.84 -3.13 10.76
CA THR A 239 -12.10 -3.31 10.04
C THR A 239 -11.87 -3.29 8.54
N GLU A 240 -11.13 -2.29 8.06
CA GLU A 240 -10.83 -2.12 6.65
C GLU A 240 -10.08 -3.34 6.09
N LYS A 241 -8.98 -3.76 6.73
CA LYS A 241 -8.18 -4.93 6.35
C LYS A 241 -9.01 -6.21 6.28
N LYS A 242 -9.88 -6.46 7.27
CA LYS A 242 -10.75 -7.63 7.27
C LYS A 242 -11.83 -7.59 6.19
N MET A 243 -12.45 -6.42 5.99
CA MET A 243 -13.49 -6.29 4.96
C MET A 243 -12.92 -6.45 3.55
N GLU A 244 -11.72 -5.90 3.28
CA GLU A 244 -11.07 -6.08 1.98
C GLU A 244 -10.62 -7.53 1.77
N THR A 245 -10.06 -8.19 2.79
CA THR A 245 -9.74 -9.63 2.73
C THR A 245 -10.99 -10.46 2.39
N MET A 246 -12.13 -10.17 3.03
CA MET A 246 -13.39 -10.87 2.73
C MET A 246 -13.86 -10.62 1.30
N LYS A 247 -13.77 -9.39 0.82
CA LYS A 247 -14.12 -9.00 -0.55
C LYS A 247 -13.28 -9.79 -1.57
N GLU A 248 -11.97 -9.88 -1.36
CA GLU A 248 -11.08 -10.66 -2.22
C GLU A 248 -11.44 -12.16 -2.22
N ILE A 249 -11.73 -12.74 -1.04
CA ILE A 249 -12.14 -14.14 -0.91
C ILE A 249 -13.44 -14.40 -1.67
N PHE A 250 -14.45 -13.55 -1.51
CA PHE A 250 -15.71 -13.69 -2.25
C PHE A 250 -15.51 -13.52 -3.75
N LYS A 251 -14.68 -12.58 -4.18
CA LYS A 251 -14.36 -12.40 -5.60
C LYS A 251 -13.67 -13.64 -6.19
N ALA A 252 -12.74 -14.23 -5.46
CA ALA A 252 -12.05 -15.47 -5.89
C ALA A 252 -12.97 -16.70 -5.90
N ALA A 253 -13.96 -16.77 -4.99
CA ALA A 253 -14.91 -17.88 -4.92
C ALA A 253 -15.97 -17.84 -6.05
N GLY A 254 -16.19 -16.70 -6.70
CA GLY A 254 -17.18 -16.54 -7.75
C GLY A 254 -18.62 -16.75 -7.24
N GLU A 255 -19.48 -17.39 -8.05
CA GLU A 255 -20.91 -17.60 -7.73
C GLU A 255 -21.19 -18.78 -6.76
N GLN A 256 -20.22 -19.20 -5.97
CA GLN A 256 -20.44 -20.25 -4.98
C GLN A 256 -21.35 -19.74 -3.86
N ASN A 257 -22.49 -20.40 -3.68
CA ASN A 257 -23.52 -20.05 -2.68
C ASN A 257 -23.39 -20.93 -1.39
N ASP A 258 -22.21 -21.45 -1.08
CA ASP A 258 -21.98 -22.33 0.07
C ASP A 258 -20.88 -21.76 0.96
N TRP A 259 -20.70 -22.37 2.12
CA TRP A 259 -19.62 -22.01 3.06
C TRP A 259 -18.25 -22.18 2.39
N LEU A 260 -17.42 -21.14 2.42
CA LEU A 260 -16.09 -21.14 1.80
C LEU A 260 -15.03 -21.86 2.65
N GLY A 261 -15.41 -22.40 3.83
CA GLY A 261 -14.51 -23.08 4.72
C GLY A 261 -13.62 -22.15 5.54
N TYR A 262 -12.62 -22.73 6.22
CA TYR A 262 -11.65 -22.00 7.02
C TYR A 262 -10.67 -21.22 6.11
N ASN A 263 -10.51 -19.92 6.38
CA ASN A 263 -9.48 -19.10 5.76
C ASN A 263 -8.53 -18.58 6.85
N ARG A 264 -7.23 -18.82 6.66
CA ARG A 264 -6.19 -18.45 7.64
C ARG A 264 -6.02 -16.92 7.78
N LEU A 265 -6.51 -16.14 6.83
CA LEU A 265 -6.36 -14.67 6.80
C LEU A 265 -7.45 -13.93 7.59
N LEU A 266 -8.46 -14.65 8.06
CA LEU A 266 -9.58 -14.16 8.86
C LEU A 266 -9.46 -14.62 10.32
#